data_7d35b07f46ffd5e2a57e175001ec201a
#
_entry.id   7d35b07f46ffd5e2a57e175001ec201a
#
_cell.length_a   1.000
_cell.length_b   1.000
_cell.length_c   1.000
_cell.angle_alpha   90.00
_cell.angle_beta   90.00
_cell.angle_gamma   90.00
#
_symmetry.space_group_name_H-M   'P 1'
#
loop_
_entity.id
_entity.type
_entity.pdbx_description
1 polymer ?
#
loop_
_entity_poly.entity_id
_entity_poly.type
_entity_poly.pdbx_seq_one_letter_code
_entity_poly.pdbx_strand_id
1 'polypeptide(L)'
;MTINGIDALPMSSVKTAVTIPGLVQNWDFHCDPVPRWRRRQTVEMAFARACKSPAWSVIKPVVAKAAWTVYFLYSPDGVLSAAHRFTLARMRDSGVNLLVVCTTREPALVPAELHAYANALLWKGLEGYDFSAYTLALRQISKKSSGADVLLFNDSVFGPFSDITKCVTQSRWDFTGFTASSTIAHHIQSYAFGLKAVNAARMLHLAPVFFPFFAVNDREAAILLQEVRLARVASRSMKVGAFWYGDANDLFDPTMVRPFELIDAGFPFLKRSLLGRGAEYQDSERVRAVLQGLGHPL
;
A
#
# COMPACT_ATOMS: atom_id res chain seq x y z
N MET A 1 -30.40 8.07 19.39
CA MET A 1 -30.55 6.85 18.57
C MET A 1 -29.17 6.27 18.38
N THR A 2 -28.89 5.19 19.06
CA THR A 2 -27.60 4.49 19.07
C THR A 2 -27.52 3.66 17.80
N ILE A 3 -26.59 3.96 16.92
CA ILE A 3 -26.33 3.16 15.71
C ILE A 3 -25.63 1.90 16.18
N ASN A 4 -26.29 0.76 16.07
CA ASN A 4 -25.79 -0.56 16.41
C ASN A 4 -24.49 -0.83 15.63
N GLY A 5 -23.46 -1.28 16.37
CA GLY A 5 -22.17 -1.64 15.82
C GLY A 5 -22.28 -2.75 14.79
N ILE A 6 -21.74 -2.48 13.62
CA ILE A 6 -21.39 -3.53 12.67
C ILE A 6 -20.09 -4.13 13.23
N ASP A 7 -20.18 -5.31 13.81
CA ASP A 7 -19.04 -6.07 14.29
C ASP A 7 -18.09 -6.32 13.11
N ALA A 8 -16.97 -5.58 13.11
CA ALA A 8 -15.89 -5.76 12.14
C ALA A 8 -15.25 -7.13 12.40
N LEU A 9 -15.46 -8.07 11.49
CA LEU A 9 -14.84 -9.40 11.56
C LEU A 9 -13.32 -9.28 11.38
N PRO A 10 -12.51 -9.75 12.32
CA PRO A 10 -11.06 -9.77 12.16
C PRO A 10 -10.65 -10.79 11.09
N MET A 11 -9.78 -10.40 10.16
CA MET A 11 -9.22 -11.30 9.12
C MET A 11 -8.48 -12.54 9.69
N SER A 12 -8.31 -12.64 11.00
CA SER A 12 -7.62 -13.74 11.68
C SER A 12 -8.52 -14.78 12.36
N SER A 13 -9.85 -14.59 12.35
CA SER A 13 -10.73 -15.66 12.83
C SER A 13 -10.85 -16.70 11.73
N VAL A 14 -10.39 -17.91 12.00
CA VAL A 14 -10.57 -19.13 11.20
C VAL A 14 -12.08 -19.33 10.95
N LYS A 15 -12.63 -18.62 9.99
CA LYS A 15 -13.88 -18.99 9.33
C LYS A 15 -13.49 -19.73 8.07
N THR A 16 -14.17 -20.82 7.81
CA THR A 16 -14.10 -21.68 6.63
C THR A 16 -13.39 -21.00 5.45
N ALA A 17 -12.28 -21.57 4.99
CA ALA A 17 -11.48 -21.01 3.90
C ALA A 17 -12.41 -20.61 2.74
N VAL A 18 -12.58 -19.31 2.54
CA VAL A 18 -13.38 -18.79 1.43
C VAL A 18 -12.57 -19.09 0.17
N THR A 19 -13.07 -19.98 -0.67
CA THR A 19 -12.42 -20.29 -1.95
C THR A 19 -12.94 -19.34 -3.00
N ILE A 20 -12.06 -18.50 -3.56
CA ILE A 20 -12.36 -17.68 -4.73
C ILE A 20 -11.71 -18.36 -5.93
N PRO A 21 -12.46 -18.75 -6.96
CA PRO A 21 -11.92 -19.42 -8.12
C PRO A 21 -10.78 -18.62 -8.77
N GLY A 22 -9.65 -19.28 -9.01
CA GLY A 22 -8.43 -18.70 -9.59
C GLY A 22 -7.55 -17.94 -8.59
N LEU A 23 -7.95 -17.79 -7.32
CA LEU A 23 -7.13 -17.14 -6.28
C LEU A 23 -6.57 -18.16 -5.28
N VAL A 24 -5.32 -17.98 -4.92
CA VAL A 24 -4.65 -18.73 -3.86
C VAL A 24 -4.58 -17.87 -2.60
N GLN A 25 -5.13 -18.37 -1.50
CA GLN A 25 -5.07 -17.72 -0.20
C GLN A 25 -3.77 -18.10 0.52
N ASN A 26 -3.19 -17.13 1.26
CA ASN A 26 -1.97 -17.34 2.06
C ASN A 26 -0.79 -17.86 1.22
N TRP A 27 -0.52 -17.19 0.12
CA TRP A 27 0.52 -17.56 -0.84
C TRP A 27 1.93 -17.18 -0.36
N ASP A 28 2.85 -18.13 -0.40
CA ASP A 28 4.28 -17.88 -0.13
C ASP A 28 4.98 -17.44 -1.43
N PHE A 29 5.74 -16.36 -1.35
CA PHE A 29 6.48 -15.84 -2.50
C PHE A 29 7.62 -16.78 -2.89
N HIS A 30 7.71 -17.09 -4.17
CA HIS A 30 8.87 -17.73 -4.80
C HIS A 30 9.38 -16.89 -5.97
N CYS A 31 10.70 -16.88 -6.07
CA CYS A 31 11.38 -15.99 -6.98
C CYS A 31 11.53 -16.64 -8.36
N ASP A 32 10.99 -16.00 -9.41
CA ASP A 32 11.24 -16.44 -10.77
C ASP A 32 12.68 -16.19 -11.20
N PRO A 33 13.26 -17.03 -12.09
CA PRO A 33 14.50 -16.70 -12.77
C PRO A 33 14.37 -15.38 -13.56
N VAL A 34 15.33 -14.47 -13.40
CA VAL A 34 15.34 -13.23 -14.22
C VAL A 34 16.26 -13.42 -15.42
N PRO A 35 15.74 -13.35 -16.64
CA PRO A 35 16.54 -13.34 -17.84
C PRO A 35 17.58 -12.22 -17.84
N ARG A 36 18.77 -12.45 -18.41
CA ARG A 36 19.87 -11.47 -18.46
C ARG A 36 19.45 -10.16 -19.15
N TRP A 37 18.68 -10.26 -20.23
CA TRP A 37 18.18 -9.10 -20.97
C TRP A 37 17.30 -8.20 -20.11
N ARG A 38 16.46 -8.78 -19.25
CA ARG A 38 15.59 -7.99 -18.32
C ARG A 38 16.42 -7.27 -17.27
N ARG A 39 17.54 -7.85 -16.81
CA ARG A 39 18.46 -7.15 -15.88
C ARG A 39 19.06 -5.92 -16.54
N ARG A 40 19.53 -6.05 -17.80
CA ARG A 40 20.08 -4.94 -18.58
C ARG A 40 19.02 -3.85 -18.78
N GLN A 41 17.82 -4.19 -19.24
CA GLN A 41 16.70 -3.26 -19.39
C GLN A 41 16.37 -2.52 -18.08
N THR A 42 16.38 -3.21 -16.93
CA THR A 42 16.16 -2.60 -15.62
C THR A 42 17.22 -1.53 -15.31
N VAL A 43 18.48 -1.78 -15.60
CA VAL A 43 19.57 -0.82 -15.38
C VAL A 43 19.44 0.38 -16.32
N GLU A 44 19.23 0.13 -17.61
CA GLU A 44 19.04 1.18 -18.63
C GLU A 44 17.86 2.08 -18.27
N MET A 45 16.72 1.49 -17.87
CA MET A 45 15.52 2.21 -17.44
C MET A 45 15.78 3.05 -16.18
N ALA A 46 16.50 2.49 -15.20
CA ALA A 46 16.84 3.22 -13.98
C ALA A 46 17.63 4.50 -14.29
N PHE A 47 18.65 4.40 -15.16
CA PHE A 47 19.41 5.58 -15.59
C PHE A 47 18.58 6.58 -16.41
N ALA A 48 17.74 6.07 -17.31
CA ALA A 48 16.97 6.93 -18.22
C ALA A 48 15.79 7.65 -17.52
N ARG A 49 15.25 7.09 -16.42
CA ARG A 49 14.04 7.57 -15.76
C ARG A 49 14.24 8.06 -14.33
N ALA A 50 15.47 7.97 -13.80
CA ALA A 50 15.79 8.53 -12.49
C ALA A 50 15.67 10.06 -12.52
N CYS A 51 15.05 10.61 -11.49
CA CYS A 51 14.97 12.04 -11.26
C CYS A 51 15.43 12.37 -9.84
N LYS A 52 15.61 13.66 -9.56
CA LYS A 52 15.94 14.12 -8.20
C LYS A 52 14.87 13.66 -7.22
N SER A 53 15.28 13.24 -6.02
CA SER A 53 14.35 12.99 -4.92
C SER A 53 13.45 14.20 -4.69
N PRO A 54 12.14 13.99 -4.42
CA PRO A 54 11.23 15.08 -4.10
C PRO A 54 11.71 15.86 -2.88
N ALA A 55 11.40 17.15 -2.84
CA ALA A 55 11.50 17.92 -1.63
C ALA A 55 10.56 17.34 -0.55
N TRP A 56 10.95 17.44 0.72
CA TRP A 56 10.12 16.94 1.82
C TRP A 56 10.43 17.68 3.12
N SER A 57 9.48 17.65 4.03
CA SER A 57 9.67 18.16 5.39
C SER A 57 8.86 17.37 6.42
N VAL A 58 9.29 17.46 7.69
CA VAL A 58 8.58 16.90 8.84
C VAL A 58 7.67 17.98 9.39
N ILE A 59 6.35 17.76 9.36
CA ILE A 59 5.36 18.66 9.95
C ILE A 59 5.05 18.24 11.39
N LYS A 60 4.85 16.91 11.60
CA LYS A 60 4.68 16.31 12.92
C LYS A 60 5.61 15.10 13.01
N PRO A 61 6.55 15.06 13.97
CA PRO A 61 7.59 14.05 13.99
C PRO A 61 7.09 12.65 14.32
N VAL A 62 7.77 11.64 13.79
CA VAL A 62 7.63 10.25 14.22
C VAL A 62 8.23 10.11 15.61
N VAL A 63 7.52 9.41 16.50
CA VAL A 63 7.98 9.02 17.85
C VAL A 63 8.09 7.52 17.96
N ALA A 64 8.76 7.02 19.01
CA ALA A 64 8.92 5.57 19.23
C ALA A 64 7.56 4.90 19.49
N LYS A 65 7.22 3.90 18.68
CA LYS A 65 6.02 3.06 18.76
C LYS A 65 6.36 1.65 18.30
N ALA A 66 5.62 0.64 18.78
CA ALA A 66 5.80 -0.74 18.35
C ALA A 66 5.27 -1.00 16.93
N ALA A 67 4.26 -0.23 16.50
CA ALA A 67 3.68 -0.37 15.17
C ALA A 67 3.23 0.99 14.62
N TRP A 68 3.28 1.11 13.30
CA TRP A 68 2.84 2.27 12.53
C TRP A 68 1.96 1.83 11.36
N THR A 69 0.93 2.60 11.08
CA THR A 69 0.21 2.56 9.81
C THR A 69 0.60 3.80 9.00
N VAL A 70 1.09 3.61 7.78
CA VAL A 70 1.48 4.69 6.87
C VAL A 70 0.42 4.82 5.78
N TYR A 71 -0.16 6.00 5.67
CA TYR A 71 -1.07 6.35 4.59
C TYR A 71 -0.42 7.38 3.67
N PHE A 72 -0.18 7.00 2.43
CA PHE A 72 0.24 7.94 1.39
C PHE A 72 -0.99 8.57 0.75
N LEU A 73 -1.04 9.90 0.77
CA LEU A 73 -2.15 10.72 0.30
C LEU A 73 -1.65 11.72 -0.74
N TYR A 74 -2.22 11.64 -1.96
CA TYR A 74 -1.92 12.56 -3.06
C TYR A 74 -3.02 13.61 -3.19
N SER A 75 -2.69 14.86 -2.85
CA SER A 75 -3.60 16.00 -2.93
C SER A 75 -2.83 17.25 -3.38
N PRO A 76 -2.53 17.38 -4.67
CA PRO A 76 -1.61 18.41 -5.18
C PRO A 76 -2.03 19.83 -4.81
N ASP A 77 -3.31 20.08 -4.65
CA ASP A 77 -3.90 21.38 -4.32
C ASP A 77 -4.27 21.52 -2.83
N GLY A 78 -3.97 20.51 -2.01
CA GLY A 78 -4.30 20.51 -0.60
C GLY A 78 -5.79 20.28 -0.27
N VAL A 79 -6.58 19.80 -1.23
CA VAL A 79 -8.01 19.51 -1.02
C VAL A 79 -8.22 18.04 -0.75
N LEU A 80 -8.70 17.69 0.44
CA LEU A 80 -9.05 16.30 0.75
C LEU A 80 -10.38 15.94 0.10
N SER A 81 -10.40 14.81 -0.61
CA SER A 81 -11.64 14.21 -1.10
C SER A 81 -12.45 13.57 0.04
N ALA A 82 -13.73 13.28 -0.20
CA ALA A 82 -14.55 12.52 0.74
C ALA A 82 -13.93 11.14 1.04
N ALA A 83 -13.34 10.48 0.04
CA ALA A 83 -12.61 9.22 0.21
C ALA A 83 -11.39 9.35 1.13
N HIS A 84 -10.62 10.43 1.03
CA HIS A 84 -9.51 10.70 1.94
C HIS A 84 -9.99 10.83 3.38
N ARG A 85 -11.05 11.63 3.62
CA ARG A 85 -11.63 11.81 4.95
C ARG A 85 -12.19 10.52 5.52
N PHE A 86 -12.84 9.70 4.69
CA PHE A 86 -13.32 8.38 5.10
C PHE A 86 -12.18 7.50 5.60
N THR A 87 -11.10 7.35 4.81
CA THR A 87 -9.92 6.57 5.17
C THR A 87 -9.28 7.08 6.46
N LEU A 88 -9.08 8.39 6.58
CA LEU A 88 -8.48 9.03 7.77
C LEU A 88 -9.33 8.81 9.03
N ALA A 89 -10.66 8.94 8.92
CA ALA A 89 -11.58 8.68 10.03
C ALA A 89 -11.52 7.20 10.46
N ARG A 90 -11.57 6.26 9.53
CA ARG A 90 -11.43 4.82 9.82
C ARG A 90 -10.12 4.50 10.53
N MET A 91 -9.00 5.10 10.11
CA MET A 91 -7.70 4.91 10.75
C MET A 91 -7.66 5.48 12.16
N ARG A 92 -8.18 6.68 12.37
CA ARG A 92 -8.29 7.28 13.71
C ARG A 92 -9.15 6.41 14.64
N ASP A 93 -10.32 5.98 14.17
CA ASP A 93 -11.29 5.23 14.96
C ASP A 93 -10.78 3.80 15.30
N SER A 94 -9.90 3.23 14.48
CA SER A 94 -9.21 1.97 14.77
C SER A 94 -8.07 2.09 15.80
N GLY A 95 -7.72 3.30 16.21
CA GLY A 95 -6.70 3.56 17.24
C GLY A 95 -5.24 3.26 16.82
N VAL A 96 -4.97 3.13 15.52
CA VAL A 96 -3.60 2.91 15.02
C VAL A 96 -2.72 4.15 15.16
N ASN A 97 -1.42 3.97 15.27
CA ASN A 97 -0.48 5.08 15.14
C ASN A 97 -0.35 5.44 13.66
N LEU A 98 -1.06 6.47 13.23
CA LEU A 98 -1.13 6.87 11.83
C LEU A 98 -0.01 7.87 11.49
N LEU A 99 0.83 7.51 10.51
CA LEU A 99 1.73 8.42 9.83
C LEU A 99 1.14 8.73 8.45
N VAL A 100 0.85 9.99 8.19
CA VAL A 100 0.41 10.46 6.87
C VAL A 100 1.59 11.06 6.12
N VAL A 101 1.81 10.62 4.89
CA VAL A 101 2.67 11.31 3.93
C VAL A 101 1.76 12.03 2.95
N CYS A 102 1.63 13.33 3.12
CA CYS A 102 0.81 14.17 2.27
C CYS A 102 1.65 14.77 1.14
N THR A 103 1.22 14.55 -0.10
CA THR A 103 1.86 15.12 -1.29
C THR A 103 1.04 16.28 -1.80
N THR A 104 1.64 17.49 -1.76
CA THR A 104 1.09 18.72 -2.32
C THR A 104 2.17 19.46 -3.10
N ARG A 105 1.81 20.47 -3.91
CA ARG A 105 2.78 21.30 -4.64
C ARG A 105 3.74 22.02 -3.69
N GLU A 106 3.23 22.49 -2.55
CA GLU A 106 3.97 23.26 -1.56
C GLU A 106 3.60 22.80 -0.16
N PRO A 107 4.51 22.90 0.83
CA PRO A 107 4.22 22.48 2.20
C PRO A 107 3.09 23.30 2.85
N ALA A 108 2.90 24.55 2.44
CA ALA A 108 1.84 25.42 2.94
C ALA A 108 0.43 24.94 2.53
N LEU A 109 0.31 24.11 1.50
CA LEU A 109 -0.96 23.53 1.03
C LEU A 109 -1.35 22.26 1.81
N VAL A 110 -0.53 21.76 2.72
CA VAL A 110 -0.90 20.59 3.51
C VAL A 110 -2.14 20.89 4.35
N PRO A 111 -3.24 20.10 4.19
CA PRO A 111 -4.48 20.38 4.88
C PRO A 111 -4.31 20.38 6.40
N ALA A 112 -4.69 21.48 7.06
CA ALA A 112 -4.58 21.61 8.51
C ALA A 112 -5.38 20.52 9.26
N GLU A 113 -6.49 20.05 8.67
CA GLU A 113 -7.30 18.97 9.25
C GLU A 113 -6.52 17.65 9.45
N LEU A 114 -5.43 17.41 8.72
CA LEU A 114 -4.59 16.21 8.89
C LEU A 114 -3.96 16.12 10.29
N HIS A 115 -3.76 17.24 10.98
CA HIS A 115 -3.25 17.25 12.35
C HIS A 115 -4.15 16.53 13.36
N ALA A 116 -5.48 16.52 13.10
CA ALA A 116 -6.46 15.84 13.94
C ALA A 116 -6.48 14.32 13.75
N TYR A 117 -6.02 13.84 12.61
CA TYR A 117 -6.00 12.40 12.27
C TYR A 117 -4.63 11.76 12.50
N ALA A 118 -3.55 12.46 12.15
CA ALA A 118 -2.22 11.88 12.10
C ALA A 118 -1.46 11.99 13.41
N ASN A 119 -0.83 10.88 13.85
CA ASN A 119 0.14 10.87 14.95
C ASN A 119 1.51 11.39 14.50
N ALA A 120 1.86 11.21 13.21
CA ALA A 120 2.99 11.82 12.54
C ALA A 120 2.58 12.29 11.14
N LEU A 121 3.16 13.39 10.66
CA LEU A 121 2.79 14.02 9.39
C LEU A 121 4.04 14.48 8.65
N LEU A 122 4.18 14.01 7.43
CA LEU A 122 5.27 14.38 6.53
C LEU A 122 4.67 15.04 5.30
N TRP A 123 5.29 16.10 4.84
CA TRP A 123 5.05 16.65 3.51
C TRP A 123 6.07 16.11 2.52
N LYS A 124 5.61 15.88 1.28
CA LYS A 124 6.43 15.50 0.14
C LYS A 124 5.96 16.27 -1.10
N GLY A 125 6.89 16.75 -1.93
CA GLY A 125 6.62 17.29 -3.26
C GLY A 125 6.04 16.26 -4.21
N LEU A 126 5.63 16.69 -5.41
CA LEU A 126 4.83 15.86 -6.33
C LEU A 126 5.61 14.69 -6.95
N GLU A 127 6.93 14.79 -7.08
CA GLU A 127 7.76 13.82 -7.78
C GLU A 127 7.79 12.46 -7.08
N GLY A 128 7.97 11.39 -7.86
CA GLY A 128 8.40 10.06 -7.37
C GLY A 128 7.29 9.15 -6.84
N TYR A 129 6.07 9.29 -7.29
CA TYR A 129 4.96 8.39 -6.96
C TYR A 129 4.91 7.97 -5.47
N ASP A 130 4.22 6.86 -5.17
CA ASP A 130 4.03 6.27 -3.84
C ASP A 130 5.34 5.71 -3.24
N PHE A 131 6.21 5.11 -4.05
CA PHE A 131 7.48 4.56 -3.55
C PHE A 131 8.39 5.61 -2.90
N SER A 132 8.41 6.85 -3.40
CA SER A 132 9.17 7.93 -2.76
C SER A 132 8.56 8.32 -1.41
N ALA A 133 7.24 8.30 -1.27
CA ALA A 133 6.55 8.52 -0.01
C ALA A 133 6.81 7.39 0.99
N TYR A 134 6.73 6.14 0.54
CA TYR A 134 7.07 4.96 1.36
C TYR A 134 8.53 4.99 1.82
N THR A 135 9.46 5.34 0.93
CA THR A 135 10.86 5.50 1.27
C THR A 135 11.05 6.53 2.39
N LEU A 136 10.40 7.68 2.27
CA LEU A 136 10.47 8.75 3.27
C LEU A 136 9.93 8.28 4.62
N ALA A 137 8.72 7.71 4.65
CA ALA A 137 8.09 7.21 5.86
C ALA A 137 8.93 6.13 6.55
N LEU A 138 9.35 5.10 5.80
CA LEU A 138 10.14 3.99 6.33
C LEU A 138 11.50 4.45 6.87
N ARG A 139 12.16 5.43 6.23
CA ARG A 139 13.40 6.03 6.74
C ARG A 139 13.19 6.80 8.04
N GLN A 140 12.08 7.53 8.18
CA GLN A 140 11.76 8.21 9.45
C GLN A 140 11.46 7.19 10.56
N ILE A 141 10.65 6.15 10.27
CA ILE A 141 10.35 5.10 11.22
C ILE A 141 11.61 4.32 11.61
N SER A 142 12.44 3.90 10.66
CA SER A 142 13.68 3.16 10.95
C SER A 142 14.64 3.91 11.86
N LYS A 143 14.64 5.25 11.84
CA LYS A 143 15.47 6.11 12.67
C LYS A 143 14.87 6.43 14.03
N LYS A 144 13.55 6.66 14.09
CA LYS A 144 12.86 7.22 15.28
C LYS A 144 12.02 6.19 16.02
N SER A 145 11.69 5.07 15.38
CA SER A 145 10.87 3.97 15.88
C SER A 145 11.42 2.62 15.42
N SER A 146 12.73 2.43 15.55
CA SER A 146 13.45 1.25 15.07
C SER A 146 12.88 -0.03 15.66
N GLY A 147 12.66 -1.03 14.81
CA GLY A 147 12.04 -2.30 15.19
C GLY A 147 10.51 -2.32 15.10
N ALA A 148 9.88 -1.23 14.70
CA ALA A 148 8.43 -1.17 14.55
C ALA A 148 7.93 -2.03 13.39
N ASP A 149 6.75 -2.62 13.56
CA ASP A 149 5.98 -3.20 12.46
C ASP A 149 5.25 -2.09 11.71
N VAL A 150 5.25 -2.14 10.39
CA VAL A 150 4.70 -1.07 9.56
C VAL A 150 3.75 -1.63 8.52
N LEU A 151 2.52 -1.13 8.52
CA LEU A 151 1.57 -1.29 7.44
C LEU A 151 1.62 -0.05 6.56
N LEU A 152 1.73 -0.22 5.24
CA LEU A 152 1.73 0.88 4.27
C LEU A 152 0.60 0.66 3.27
N PHE A 153 -0.10 1.75 2.95
CA PHE A 153 -1.05 1.76 1.84
C PHE A 153 -1.20 3.18 1.27
N ASN A 154 -1.79 3.28 0.09
CA ASN A 154 -1.94 4.54 -0.62
C ASN A 154 -3.39 4.82 -1.02
N ASP A 155 -3.65 6.02 -1.51
CA ASP A 155 -4.97 6.48 -1.91
C ASP A 155 -5.43 5.98 -3.30
N SER A 156 -4.74 4.99 -3.88
CA SER A 156 -5.24 4.28 -5.07
C SER A 156 -6.36 3.28 -4.76
N VAL A 157 -6.67 3.08 -3.49
CA VAL A 157 -7.75 2.23 -3.00
C VAL A 157 -8.75 3.01 -2.16
N PHE A 158 -10.01 2.54 -2.16
CA PHE A 158 -11.03 2.89 -1.19
C PHE A 158 -10.94 1.97 0.03
N GLY A 159 -11.33 2.45 1.20
CA GLY A 159 -11.29 1.70 2.45
C GLY A 159 -10.32 2.30 3.47
N PRO A 160 -9.92 1.52 4.48
CA PRO A 160 -10.25 0.09 4.67
C PRO A 160 -11.70 -0.12 5.15
N PHE A 161 -12.31 -1.19 4.65
CA PHE A 161 -13.67 -1.58 5.01
C PHE A 161 -13.72 -2.61 6.16
N SER A 162 -12.62 -3.28 6.43
CA SER A 162 -12.43 -4.20 7.56
C SER A 162 -11.21 -3.79 8.40
N ASP A 163 -11.06 -4.40 9.59
CA ASP A 163 -9.93 -4.13 10.47
C ASP A 163 -8.61 -4.63 9.85
N ILE A 164 -7.65 -3.71 9.69
CA ILE A 164 -6.31 -3.99 9.18
C ILE A 164 -5.22 -3.91 10.26
N THR A 165 -5.59 -3.62 11.52
CA THR A 165 -4.64 -3.31 12.60
C THR A 165 -3.68 -4.45 12.91
N LYS A 166 -4.14 -5.69 12.76
CA LYS A 166 -3.38 -6.90 13.07
C LYS A 166 -2.77 -7.59 11.85
N CYS A 167 -3.04 -7.08 10.63
CA CYS A 167 -2.61 -7.74 9.41
C CYS A 167 -1.09 -7.98 9.32
N VAL A 168 -0.29 -7.07 9.87
CA VAL A 168 1.18 -7.20 9.87
C VAL A 168 1.65 -8.03 11.06
N THR A 169 1.24 -7.67 12.27
CA THR A 169 1.72 -8.30 13.51
C THR A 169 1.39 -9.79 13.59
N GLN A 170 0.22 -10.20 13.09
CA GLN A 170 -0.24 -11.60 13.06
C GLN A 170 0.15 -12.36 11.79
N SER A 171 0.70 -11.68 10.78
CA SER A 171 1.18 -12.35 9.57
C SER A 171 2.32 -13.34 9.91
N ARG A 172 2.40 -14.44 9.17
CA ARG A 172 3.53 -15.39 9.23
C ARG A 172 4.77 -14.91 8.47
N TRP A 173 4.64 -13.86 7.64
CA TRP A 173 5.71 -13.30 6.83
C TRP A 173 6.29 -12.05 7.48
N ASP A 174 7.55 -11.75 7.13
CA ASP A 174 8.21 -10.50 7.49
C ASP A 174 7.78 -9.36 6.55
N PHE A 175 7.55 -9.69 5.27
CA PHE A 175 6.96 -8.82 4.26
C PHE A 175 5.66 -9.46 3.75
N THR A 176 4.56 -8.77 3.96
CA THR A 176 3.20 -9.27 3.71
C THR A 176 2.49 -8.39 2.70
N GLY A 177 2.16 -8.93 1.53
CA GLY A 177 1.27 -8.27 0.57
C GLY A 177 -0.21 -8.53 0.88
N PHE A 178 -1.07 -7.61 0.52
CA PHE A 178 -2.51 -7.87 0.50
C PHE A 178 -2.88 -8.72 -0.70
N THR A 179 -2.33 -8.37 -1.86
CA THR A 179 -2.45 -9.17 -3.08
C THR A 179 -1.10 -9.31 -3.78
N ALA A 180 -0.97 -10.38 -4.53
CA ALA A 180 0.17 -10.68 -5.39
C ALA A 180 -0.32 -11.15 -6.76
N SER A 181 0.53 -10.99 -7.77
CA SER A 181 0.27 -11.34 -9.17
C SER A 181 1.53 -11.86 -9.85
N SER A 182 1.37 -12.55 -10.99
CA SER A 182 2.46 -13.00 -11.86
C SER A 182 2.49 -12.30 -13.22
N THR A 183 1.75 -11.20 -13.41
CA THR A 183 1.57 -10.53 -14.72
C THR A 183 2.89 -10.25 -15.47
N ILE A 184 3.94 -9.86 -14.76
CA ILE A 184 5.27 -9.59 -15.34
C ILE A 184 6.29 -10.60 -14.77
N ALA A 185 6.21 -10.86 -13.51
CA ALA A 185 6.92 -11.82 -12.68
C ALA A 185 6.13 -11.93 -11.37
N HIS A 186 6.35 -12.96 -10.58
CA HIS A 186 5.75 -13.02 -9.25
C HIS A 186 6.11 -11.74 -8.45
N HIS A 187 5.11 -10.97 -8.07
CA HIS A 187 5.29 -9.73 -7.31
C HIS A 187 4.12 -9.45 -6.37
N ILE A 188 4.38 -8.64 -5.35
CA ILE A 188 3.37 -8.10 -4.45
C ILE A 188 2.96 -6.74 -4.99
N GLN A 189 1.66 -6.48 -5.04
CA GLN A 189 1.11 -5.19 -5.45
C GLN A 189 1.35 -4.14 -4.37
N SER A 190 1.86 -2.96 -4.77
CA SER A 190 2.38 -1.94 -3.85
C SER A 190 1.33 -1.04 -3.21
N TYR A 191 0.05 -1.16 -3.58
CA TYR A 191 -0.99 -0.30 -3.00
C TYR A 191 -1.21 -0.54 -1.51
N ALA A 192 -0.94 -1.76 -1.00
CA ALA A 192 -1.00 -2.08 0.42
C ALA A 192 -0.08 -3.28 0.76
N PHE A 193 0.80 -3.11 1.74
CA PHE A 193 1.69 -4.16 2.22
C PHE A 193 2.20 -3.87 3.64
N GLY A 194 2.69 -4.90 4.31
CA GLY A 194 3.27 -4.83 5.64
C GLY A 194 4.74 -5.22 5.69
N LEU A 195 5.48 -4.59 6.57
CA LEU A 195 6.89 -4.90 6.90
C LEU A 195 7.04 -5.03 8.40
N LYS A 196 7.58 -6.15 8.88
CA LYS A 196 7.91 -6.34 10.30
C LYS A 196 9.27 -5.75 10.65
N ALA A 197 9.42 -5.33 11.89
CA ALA A 197 10.67 -4.93 12.52
C ALA A 197 11.53 -3.98 11.66
N VAL A 198 10.92 -2.89 11.16
CA VAL A 198 11.59 -1.90 10.30
C VAL A 198 12.74 -1.23 11.05
N ASN A 199 13.96 -1.38 10.53
CA ASN A 199 15.18 -0.82 11.08
C ASN A 199 16.18 -0.45 9.96
N ALA A 200 17.31 0.12 10.33
CA ALA A 200 18.32 0.57 9.36
C ALA A 200 18.87 -0.56 8.48
N ALA A 201 19.07 -1.77 9.02
CA ALA A 201 19.56 -2.91 8.26
C ALA A 201 18.52 -3.38 7.21
N ARG A 202 17.23 -3.49 7.59
CA ARG A 202 16.15 -3.79 6.63
C ARG A 202 16.04 -2.72 5.54
N MET A 203 16.17 -1.44 5.91
CA MET A 203 16.13 -0.37 4.91
C MET A 203 17.33 -0.40 3.96
N LEU A 204 18.51 -0.81 4.42
CA LEU A 204 19.66 -1.02 3.55
C LEU A 204 19.43 -2.16 2.55
N HIS A 205 18.86 -3.29 3.00
CA HIS A 205 18.51 -4.41 2.11
C HIS A 205 17.43 -4.02 1.08
N LEU A 206 16.49 -3.16 1.44
CA LEU A 206 15.41 -2.69 0.57
C LEU A 206 15.79 -1.47 -0.30
N ALA A 207 16.98 -0.87 -0.10
CA ALA A 207 17.44 0.29 -0.88
C ALA A 207 17.43 0.11 -2.41
N PRO A 208 17.57 -1.14 -2.97
CA PRO A 208 17.43 -1.35 -4.42
C PRO A 208 16.01 -1.12 -4.98
N VAL A 209 15.01 -0.87 -4.14
CA VAL A 209 13.61 -0.56 -4.52
C VAL A 209 13.07 0.68 -3.80
N PHE A 210 13.46 0.93 -2.56
CA PHE A 210 13.20 2.19 -1.86
C PHE A 210 14.41 3.11 -2.02
N PHE A 211 14.49 3.78 -3.18
CA PHE A 211 15.65 4.58 -3.57
C PHE A 211 15.92 5.73 -2.60
N PRO A 212 17.09 5.76 -1.91
CA PRO A 212 17.34 6.74 -0.86
C PRO A 212 17.70 8.14 -1.38
N PHE A 213 18.15 8.26 -2.65
CA PHE A 213 18.74 9.49 -3.18
C PHE A 213 18.12 10.00 -4.47
N PHE A 214 17.27 9.22 -5.10
CA PHE A 214 16.57 9.60 -6.33
C PHE A 214 15.14 9.04 -6.30
N ALA A 215 14.33 9.46 -7.27
CA ALA A 215 12.97 8.98 -7.47
C ALA A 215 12.74 8.62 -8.93
N VAL A 216 11.56 8.12 -9.23
CA VAL A 216 11.14 7.78 -10.60
C VAL A 216 9.80 8.45 -10.85
N ASN A 217 9.72 9.30 -11.89
CA ASN A 217 8.51 10.05 -12.28
C ASN A 217 7.76 9.44 -13.46
N ASP A 218 8.16 8.26 -13.89
CA ASP A 218 7.50 7.50 -14.94
C ASP A 218 6.77 6.31 -14.31
N ARG A 219 5.47 6.16 -14.63
CA ARG A 219 4.62 5.14 -13.98
C ARG A 219 5.09 3.72 -14.32
N GLU A 220 5.43 3.45 -15.57
CA GLU A 220 5.88 2.14 -16.02
C GLU A 220 7.22 1.80 -15.37
N ALA A 221 8.14 2.76 -15.33
CA ALA A 221 9.42 2.60 -14.64
C ALA A 221 9.24 2.37 -13.13
N ALA A 222 8.31 3.04 -12.46
CA ALA A 222 8.01 2.79 -11.04
C ALA A 222 7.50 1.34 -10.84
N ILE A 223 6.62 0.85 -11.69
CA ILE A 223 6.15 -0.55 -11.65
C ILE A 223 7.32 -1.50 -11.86
N LEU A 224 8.09 -1.34 -12.93
CA LEU A 224 9.15 -2.30 -13.29
C LEU A 224 10.37 -2.24 -12.39
N LEU A 225 10.77 -1.04 -11.92
CA LEU A 225 11.96 -0.86 -11.10
C LEU A 225 11.70 -1.07 -9.60
N GLN A 226 10.47 -0.85 -9.15
CA GLN A 226 10.14 -0.84 -7.73
C GLN A 226 9.10 -1.92 -7.39
N GLU A 227 7.86 -1.84 -7.86
CA GLU A 227 6.79 -2.78 -7.48
C GLU A 227 7.14 -4.24 -7.83
N VAL A 228 7.42 -4.53 -9.10
CA VAL A 228 7.72 -5.90 -9.56
C VAL A 228 8.98 -6.49 -8.89
N ARG A 229 9.90 -5.64 -8.45
CA ARG A 229 11.15 -6.06 -7.80
C ARG A 229 11.06 -6.14 -6.28
N LEU A 230 10.05 -5.53 -5.67
CA LEU A 230 9.96 -5.38 -4.21
C LEU A 230 10.01 -6.72 -3.48
N ALA A 231 9.11 -7.65 -3.83
CA ALA A 231 9.06 -8.98 -3.22
C ALA A 231 10.37 -9.76 -3.40
N ARG A 232 10.96 -9.71 -4.60
CA ARG A 232 12.26 -10.34 -4.91
C ARG A 232 13.41 -9.76 -4.09
N VAL A 233 13.46 -8.44 -3.91
CA VAL A 233 14.50 -7.80 -3.11
C VAL A 233 14.32 -8.17 -1.64
N ALA A 234 13.09 -8.10 -1.14
CA ALA A 234 12.74 -8.47 0.23
C ALA A 234 13.06 -9.93 0.55
N SER A 235 12.78 -10.87 -0.37
CA SER A 235 12.98 -12.31 -0.14
C SER A 235 14.43 -12.74 0.05
N ARG A 236 15.40 -11.86 -0.21
CA ARG A 236 16.82 -12.13 0.06
C ARG A 236 17.14 -12.23 1.56
N SER A 237 16.32 -11.63 2.42
CA SER A 237 16.55 -11.56 3.87
C SER A 237 15.29 -11.66 4.72
N MET A 238 14.13 -11.84 4.10
CA MET A 238 12.83 -11.85 4.75
C MET A 238 11.97 -13.00 4.21
N LYS A 239 11.07 -13.53 5.06
CA LYS A 239 9.95 -14.36 4.60
C LYS A 239 8.93 -13.44 3.93
N VAL A 240 8.53 -13.77 2.70
CA VAL A 240 7.64 -12.94 1.88
C VAL A 240 6.42 -13.74 1.47
N GLY A 241 5.25 -13.12 1.47
CA GLY A 241 4.03 -13.73 0.97
C GLY A 241 2.89 -12.73 0.87
N ALA A 242 1.72 -13.21 0.47
CA ALA A 242 0.53 -12.40 0.33
C ALA A 242 -0.72 -13.14 0.80
N PHE A 243 -1.73 -12.39 1.26
CA PHE A 243 -3.02 -12.96 1.64
C PHE A 243 -3.73 -13.58 0.46
N TRP A 244 -3.63 -12.95 -0.72
CA TRP A 244 -4.23 -13.43 -1.96
C TRP A 244 -3.26 -13.32 -3.13
N TYR A 245 -3.22 -14.37 -3.95
CA TYR A 245 -2.42 -14.41 -5.17
C TYR A 245 -3.29 -14.81 -6.35
N GLY A 246 -3.18 -14.08 -7.46
CA GLY A 246 -3.77 -14.40 -8.75
C GLY A 246 -2.70 -14.72 -9.79
N ASP A 247 -2.82 -15.87 -10.47
CA ASP A 247 -1.94 -16.20 -11.58
C ASP A 247 -2.31 -15.38 -12.82
N ALA A 248 -1.30 -14.91 -13.57
CA ALA A 248 -1.51 -14.12 -14.79
C ALA A 248 -2.27 -14.86 -15.90
N ASN A 249 -2.22 -16.19 -15.90
CA ASN A 249 -2.97 -16.98 -16.88
C ASN A 249 -4.48 -16.91 -16.68
N ASP A 250 -4.91 -16.73 -15.41
CA ASP A 250 -6.31 -16.68 -15.03
C ASP A 250 -6.76 -15.29 -14.59
N LEU A 251 -5.95 -14.62 -13.75
CA LEU A 251 -6.34 -13.36 -13.10
C LEU A 251 -5.14 -12.44 -12.88
N PHE A 252 -4.81 -11.62 -13.87
CA PHE A 252 -3.63 -10.74 -13.82
C PHE A 252 -3.63 -9.73 -12.66
N ASP A 253 -4.79 -9.21 -12.22
CA ASP A 253 -4.95 -8.37 -11.05
C ASP A 253 -6.21 -8.78 -10.28
N PRO A 254 -6.06 -9.51 -9.16
CA PRO A 254 -7.18 -9.99 -8.36
C PRO A 254 -8.14 -8.86 -7.95
N THR A 255 -7.62 -7.67 -7.68
CA THR A 255 -8.41 -6.53 -7.21
C THR A 255 -9.21 -5.85 -8.33
N MET A 256 -8.89 -6.14 -9.58
CA MET A 256 -9.64 -5.65 -10.74
C MET A 256 -10.65 -6.70 -11.24
N VAL A 257 -10.28 -7.98 -11.20
CA VAL A 257 -11.07 -9.06 -11.81
C VAL A 257 -12.03 -9.71 -10.80
N ARG A 258 -11.68 -9.78 -9.52
CA ARG A 258 -12.48 -10.39 -8.45
C ARG A 258 -12.69 -9.47 -7.24
N PRO A 259 -12.99 -8.16 -7.45
CA PRO A 259 -13.05 -7.19 -6.36
C PRO A 259 -14.18 -7.50 -5.36
N PHE A 260 -15.33 -7.96 -5.83
CA PHE A 260 -16.50 -8.19 -4.98
C PHE A 260 -16.34 -9.45 -4.15
N GLU A 261 -15.86 -10.53 -4.76
CA GLU A 261 -15.57 -11.78 -4.05
C GLU A 261 -14.50 -11.57 -2.98
N LEU A 262 -13.51 -10.70 -3.24
CA LEU A 262 -12.51 -10.30 -2.24
C LEU A 262 -13.17 -9.53 -1.09
N ILE A 263 -14.05 -8.56 -1.37
CA ILE A 263 -14.80 -7.82 -0.34
C ILE A 263 -15.66 -8.77 0.50
N ASP A 264 -16.38 -9.70 -0.14
CA ASP A 264 -17.22 -10.70 0.53
C ASP A 264 -16.37 -11.63 1.42
N ALA A 265 -15.10 -11.89 1.03
CA ALA A 265 -14.12 -12.63 1.83
C ALA A 265 -13.48 -11.79 2.96
N GLY A 266 -13.91 -10.55 3.16
CA GLY A 266 -13.39 -9.64 4.18
C GLY A 266 -12.15 -8.85 3.78
N PHE A 267 -11.81 -8.82 2.49
CA PHE A 267 -10.70 -8.00 1.98
C PHE A 267 -10.99 -6.51 2.22
N PRO A 268 -10.00 -5.73 2.72
CA PRO A 268 -10.29 -4.40 3.24
C PRO A 268 -10.37 -3.29 2.19
N PHE A 269 -10.03 -3.55 0.94
CA PHE A 269 -9.83 -2.49 -0.05
C PHE A 269 -10.58 -2.73 -1.35
N LEU A 270 -10.97 -1.63 -2.02
CA LEU A 270 -11.48 -1.63 -3.39
C LEU A 270 -10.66 -0.64 -4.24
N LYS A 271 -10.21 -1.05 -5.43
CA LYS A 271 -9.39 -0.18 -6.30
C LYS A 271 -10.18 1.02 -6.80
N ARG A 272 -9.63 2.24 -6.64
CA ARG A 272 -10.24 3.46 -7.20
C ARG A 272 -10.29 3.45 -8.72
N SER A 273 -9.34 2.77 -9.37
CA SER A 273 -9.31 2.64 -10.82
C SER A 273 -10.53 1.94 -11.41
N LEU A 274 -11.29 1.17 -10.64
CA LEU A 274 -12.55 0.56 -11.08
C LEU A 274 -13.64 1.60 -11.43
N LEU A 275 -13.57 2.82 -10.89
CA LEU A 275 -14.42 3.95 -11.27
C LEU A 275 -13.79 4.87 -12.32
N GLY A 276 -12.70 4.46 -12.94
CA GLY A 276 -11.96 5.25 -13.91
C GLY A 276 -11.37 4.39 -15.02
N ARG A 277 -10.06 4.44 -15.19
CA ARG A 277 -9.34 3.74 -16.27
C ARG A 277 -9.44 2.21 -16.26
N GLY A 278 -9.97 1.61 -15.25
CA GLY A 278 -10.24 0.17 -15.12
C GLY A 278 -11.72 -0.16 -15.10
N ALA A 279 -12.59 0.76 -15.53
CA ALA A 279 -14.04 0.55 -15.58
C ALA A 279 -14.46 -0.55 -16.57
N GLU A 280 -13.57 -0.96 -17.48
CA GLU A 280 -13.78 -2.10 -18.37
C GLU A 280 -13.82 -3.47 -17.66
N TYR A 281 -13.22 -3.56 -16.46
CA TYR A 281 -13.17 -4.81 -15.69
C TYR A 281 -14.42 -5.09 -14.87
N GLN A 282 -15.13 -4.03 -14.46
CA GLN A 282 -16.32 -4.14 -13.61
C GLN A 282 -17.33 -3.06 -13.97
N ASP A 283 -18.61 -3.39 -13.79
CA ASP A 283 -19.67 -2.41 -13.92
C ASP A 283 -19.54 -1.31 -12.85
N SER A 284 -19.37 -0.08 -13.29
CA SER A 284 -19.17 1.09 -12.42
C SER A 284 -20.37 1.35 -11.49
N GLU A 285 -21.60 1.02 -11.91
CA GLU A 285 -22.80 1.16 -11.07
C GLU A 285 -22.76 0.16 -9.93
N ARG A 286 -22.37 -1.09 -10.22
CA ARG A 286 -22.16 -2.11 -9.18
C ARG A 286 -21.06 -1.71 -8.20
N VAL A 287 -19.94 -1.15 -8.69
CA VAL A 287 -18.86 -0.65 -7.83
C VAL A 287 -19.38 0.45 -6.90
N ARG A 288 -20.18 1.41 -7.41
CA ARG A 288 -20.80 2.47 -6.60
C ARG A 288 -21.75 1.92 -5.56
N ALA A 289 -22.61 0.96 -5.93
CA ALA A 289 -23.56 0.33 -5.02
C ALA A 289 -22.84 -0.40 -3.87
N VAL A 290 -21.75 -1.13 -4.17
CA VAL A 290 -20.94 -1.79 -3.14
C VAL A 290 -20.28 -0.76 -2.21
N LEU A 291 -19.69 0.32 -2.74
CA LEU A 291 -19.10 1.39 -1.92
C LEU A 291 -20.15 2.02 -0.99
N GLN A 292 -21.36 2.28 -1.50
CA GLN A 292 -22.48 2.81 -0.73
C GLN A 292 -22.90 1.86 0.39
N GLY A 293 -23.02 0.56 0.07
CA GLY A 293 -23.35 -0.49 1.05
C GLY A 293 -22.28 -0.62 2.16
N LEU A 294 -21.02 -0.29 1.85
CA LEU A 294 -19.91 -0.24 2.80
C LEU A 294 -19.80 1.10 3.55
N GLY A 295 -20.76 2.01 3.36
CA GLY A 295 -20.78 3.33 3.99
C GLY A 295 -19.74 4.32 3.48
N HIS A 296 -19.13 4.05 2.30
CA HIS A 296 -18.14 4.94 1.72
C HIS A 296 -18.84 6.11 1.01
N PRO A 297 -18.45 7.38 1.28
CA PRO A 297 -18.94 8.52 0.53
C PRO A 297 -18.38 8.48 -0.91
N LEU A 298 -19.24 8.73 -1.88
CA LEU A 298 -18.89 8.80 -3.30
C LEU A 298 -18.54 10.22 -3.71
#